data_14f435b88127f789a6ae0622b06f87e9
#
_entry.id   14f435b88127f789a6ae0622b06f87e9
#
_cell.length_a   1.000
_cell.length_b   1.000
_cell.length_c   1.000
_cell.angle_alpha   90.00
_cell.angle_beta   90.00
_cell.angle_gamma   90.00
#
_symmetry.space_group_name_H-M   'P 1'
#
loop_
_entity.id
_entity.type
_entity.pdbx_description
1 polymer ?
#
loop_
_entity_poly.entity_id
_entity_poly.type
_entity_poly.pdbx_seq_one_letter_code
_entity_poly.pdbx_strand_id
1 'polypeptide(L)'
;LIRELFIFIKLILNSYLFFLTIAIFIFIFKREKIKKKRLTELKEEQYKRSQQYIENNNKQIFQLTETLHSKQEEMSEVERQLYEARKLMLEMENRQIFEKQGTILLLEKDFHNSSIYIRIHREDDIQLSPSEWEELHQLIDATYPDFTNRLIRLYPQISIEEIHICYLVKMQLSIKKIAFIMHITSSGVSQCRRRLYKKFTGEPQNTEKFDRFIADF
;
A
#
# COMPACT_ATOMS: atom_id res chain seq x y z
N LEU A 1 -40.58 39.79 -22.76
CA LEU A 1 -39.36 40.39 -22.16
C LEU A 1 -38.96 39.64 -20.85
N ILE A 2 -39.85 39.52 -19.86
CA ILE A 2 -39.54 38.83 -18.56
C ILE A 2 -39.26 37.34 -18.77
N ARG A 3 -40.02 36.67 -19.64
CA ARG A 3 -39.86 35.24 -19.93
C ARG A 3 -38.54 34.95 -20.67
N GLU A 4 -38.13 35.81 -21.55
CA GLU A 4 -36.87 35.69 -22.28
C GLU A 4 -35.66 35.94 -21.37
N LEU A 5 -35.75 36.91 -20.47
CA LEU A 5 -34.74 37.16 -19.46
C LEU A 5 -34.54 35.96 -18.52
N PHE A 6 -35.64 35.30 -18.11
CA PHE A 6 -35.59 34.11 -17.28
C PHE A 6 -34.93 32.91 -17.97
N ILE A 7 -35.21 32.71 -19.28
CA ILE A 7 -34.59 31.68 -20.11
C ILE A 7 -33.08 31.95 -20.24
N PHE A 8 -32.70 33.21 -20.45
CA PHE A 8 -31.30 33.61 -20.58
C PHE A 8 -30.52 33.40 -19.28
N ILE A 9 -31.08 33.75 -18.12
CA ILE A 9 -30.48 33.51 -16.79
C ILE A 9 -30.32 32.01 -16.55
N LYS A 10 -31.32 31.19 -16.91
CA LYS A 10 -31.24 29.72 -16.75
C LYS A 10 -30.16 29.10 -17.63
N LEU A 11 -29.96 29.59 -18.84
CA LEU A 11 -28.89 29.16 -19.75
C LEU A 11 -27.50 29.51 -19.20
N ILE A 12 -27.33 30.71 -18.69
CA ILE A 12 -26.07 31.13 -18.03
C ILE A 12 -25.77 30.27 -16.79
N LEU A 13 -26.79 30.05 -15.97
CA LEU A 13 -26.62 29.22 -14.74
C LEU A 13 -26.24 27.77 -15.08
N ASN A 14 -26.89 27.17 -16.09
CA ASN A 14 -26.54 25.81 -16.56
C ASN A 14 -25.13 25.74 -17.13
N SER A 15 -24.71 26.74 -17.89
CA SER A 15 -23.35 26.84 -18.44
C SER A 15 -22.33 26.94 -17.30
N TYR A 16 -22.56 27.77 -16.30
CA TYR A 16 -21.71 27.90 -15.12
C TYR A 16 -21.61 26.56 -14.34
N LEU A 17 -22.74 25.90 -14.15
CA LEU A 17 -22.80 24.60 -13.47
C LEU A 17 -21.99 23.55 -14.25
N PHE A 18 -22.09 23.55 -15.57
CA PHE A 18 -21.33 22.64 -16.44
C PHE A 18 -19.81 22.85 -16.32
N PHE A 19 -19.34 24.11 -16.36
CA PHE A 19 -17.93 24.41 -16.17
C PHE A 19 -17.43 24.06 -14.76
N LEU A 20 -18.26 24.24 -13.74
CA LEU A 20 -17.96 23.87 -12.37
C LEU A 20 -17.79 22.34 -12.23
N THR A 21 -18.67 21.54 -12.86
CA THR A 21 -18.55 20.08 -12.83
C THR A 21 -17.28 19.60 -13.52
N ILE A 22 -16.92 20.20 -14.67
CA ILE A 22 -15.66 19.88 -15.36
C ILE A 22 -14.45 20.24 -14.49
N ALA A 23 -14.45 21.39 -13.84
CA ALA A 23 -13.36 21.80 -12.95
C ALA A 23 -13.20 20.84 -11.77
N ILE A 24 -14.30 20.42 -11.16
CA ILE A 24 -14.30 19.40 -10.08
C ILE A 24 -13.76 18.06 -10.60
N PHE A 25 -14.18 17.64 -11.79
CA PHE A 25 -13.69 16.38 -12.39
C PHE A 25 -12.20 16.42 -12.66
N ILE A 26 -11.68 17.52 -13.23
CA ILE A 26 -10.25 17.71 -13.46
C ILE A 26 -9.48 17.71 -12.13
N PHE A 27 -10.02 18.36 -11.10
CA PHE A 27 -9.40 18.40 -9.77
C PHE A 27 -9.31 17.00 -9.16
N ILE A 28 -10.39 16.22 -9.21
CA ILE A 28 -10.43 14.84 -8.72
C ILE A 28 -9.43 13.97 -9.49
N PHE A 29 -9.41 14.07 -10.82
CA PHE A 29 -8.49 13.30 -11.66
C PHE A 29 -7.02 13.63 -11.38
N LYS A 30 -6.68 14.93 -11.24
CA LYS A 30 -5.33 15.34 -10.85
C LYS A 30 -4.96 14.80 -9.47
N ARG A 31 -5.89 14.84 -8.51
CA ARG A 31 -5.65 14.32 -7.15
C ARG A 31 -5.38 12.81 -7.15
N GLU A 32 -6.12 12.04 -7.93
CA GLU A 32 -5.89 10.60 -8.08
C GLU A 32 -4.56 10.28 -8.75
N LYS A 33 -4.22 11.02 -9.81
CA LYS A 33 -2.92 10.87 -10.49
C LYS A 33 -1.75 11.15 -9.55
N ILE A 34 -1.86 12.16 -8.70
CA ILE A 34 -0.84 12.49 -7.68
C ILE A 34 -0.73 11.37 -6.64
N LYS A 35 -1.85 10.79 -6.19
CA LYS A 35 -1.84 9.66 -5.24
C LYS A 35 -1.15 8.43 -5.83
N LYS A 36 -1.48 8.05 -7.07
CA LYS A 36 -0.83 6.93 -7.76
C LYS A 36 0.67 7.16 -7.93
N LYS A 37 1.07 8.38 -8.28
CA LYS A 37 2.47 8.74 -8.43
C LYS A 37 3.23 8.61 -7.09
N ARG A 38 2.67 9.11 -5.99
CA ARG A 38 3.28 8.99 -4.66
C ARG A 38 3.48 7.53 -4.22
N LEU A 39 2.52 6.66 -4.53
CA LEU A 39 2.64 5.25 -4.17
C LEU A 39 3.73 4.54 -4.98
N THR A 40 3.82 4.82 -6.29
CA THR A 40 4.92 4.32 -7.12
C THR A 40 6.28 4.82 -6.63
N GLU A 41 6.37 6.08 -6.21
CA GLU A 41 7.58 6.65 -5.63
C GLU A 41 7.99 5.96 -4.32
N LEU A 42 7.02 5.61 -3.45
CA LEU A 42 7.28 4.87 -2.21
C LEU A 42 7.79 3.45 -2.48
N LYS A 43 7.14 2.72 -3.39
CA LYS A 43 7.60 1.37 -3.80
C LYS A 43 9.01 1.42 -4.39
N GLU A 44 9.29 2.42 -5.22
CA GLU A 44 10.60 2.63 -5.80
C GLU A 44 11.66 2.98 -4.73
N GLU A 45 11.29 3.77 -3.73
CA GLU A 45 12.17 4.08 -2.61
C GLU A 45 12.49 2.84 -1.75
N GLN A 46 11.49 2.01 -1.45
CA GLN A 46 11.69 0.74 -0.74
C GLN A 46 12.60 -0.20 -1.53
N TYR A 47 12.38 -0.31 -2.83
CA TYR A 47 13.23 -1.10 -3.72
C TYR A 47 14.67 -0.58 -3.72
N LYS A 48 14.88 0.73 -3.85
CA LYS A 48 16.21 1.35 -3.79
C LYS A 48 16.91 1.08 -2.46
N ARG A 49 16.21 1.17 -1.32
CA ARG A 49 16.78 0.85 -0.01
C ARG A 49 17.24 -0.60 0.08
N SER A 50 16.43 -1.54 -0.42
CA SER A 50 16.81 -2.96 -0.45
C SER A 50 18.03 -3.20 -1.36
N GLN A 51 18.10 -2.54 -2.52
CA GLN A 51 19.25 -2.63 -3.41
C GLN A 51 20.53 -2.06 -2.76
N GLN A 52 20.43 -0.93 -2.06
CA GLN A 52 21.55 -0.37 -1.31
C GLN A 52 22.03 -1.30 -0.20
N TYR A 53 21.11 -1.98 0.49
CA TYR A 53 21.46 -2.96 1.51
C TYR A 53 22.21 -4.15 0.91
N ILE A 54 21.71 -4.71 -0.20
CA ILE A 54 22.40 -5.79 -0.94
C ILE A 54 23.77 -5.32 -1.41
N GLU A 55 23.91 -4.12 -1.94
CA GLU A 55 25.19 -3.58 -2.39
C GLU A 55 26.18 -3.45 -1.23
N ASN A 56 25.74 -2.98 -0.07
CA ASN A 56 26.58 -2.89 1.13
C ASN A 56 27.02 -4.29 1.61
N ASN A 57 26.11 -5.27 1.61
CA ASN A 57 26.45 -6.65 1.93
C ASN A 57 27.48 -7.21 0.93
N ASN A 58 27.30 -6.96 -0.35
CA ASN A 58 28.25 -7.40 -1.38
C ASN A 58 29.65 -6.78 -1.18
N LYS A 59 29.73 -5.50 -0.79
CA LYS A 59 31.02 -4.87 -0.44
C LYS A 59 31.67 -5.54 0.76
N GLN A 60 30.89 -5.87 1.79
CA GLN A 60 31.41 -6.61 2.95
C GLN A 60 31.87 -8.01 2.58
N ILE A 61 31.09 -8.75 1.77
CA ILE A 61 31.46 -10.08 1.27
C ILE A 61 32.78 -10.01 0.50
N PHE A 62 32.94 -9.02 -0.35
CA PHE A 62 34.19 -8.80 -1.09
C PHE A 62 35.38 -8.56 -0.16
N GLN A 63 35.23 -7.65 0.82
CA GLN A 63 36.27 -7.35 1.81
C GLN A 63 36.66 -8.59 2.65
N LEU A 64 35.65 -9.37 3.10
CA LEU A 64 35.89 -10.61 3.83
C LEU A 64 36.63 -11.64 2.97
N THR A 65 36.26 -11.75 1.69
CA THR A 65 36.91 -12.66 0.75
C THR A 65 38.37 -12.25 0.49
N GLU A 66 38.63 -10.97 0.33
CA GLU A 66 39.98 -10.43 0.14
C GLU A 66 40.85 -10.64 1.40
N THR A 67 40.27 -10.43 2.59
CA THR A 67 40.95 -10.66 3.85
C THR A 67 41.29 -12.14 4.05
N LEU A 68 40.36 -13.05 3.76
CA LEU A 68 40.58 -14.49 3.79
C LEU A 68 41.70 -14.92 2.83
N HIS A 69 41.75 -14.32 1.64
CA HIS A 69 42.76 -14.65 0.64
C HIS A 69 44.15 -14.09 1.00
N SER A 70 44.20 -12.82 1.45
CA SER A 70 45.46 -12.13 1.74
C SER A 70 46.13 -12.57 3.05
N LYS A 71 45.37 -13.06 4.02
CA LYS A 71 45.85 -13.47 5.35
C LYS A 71 45.77 -14.98 5.60
N GLN A 72 45.59 -15.77 4.57
CA GLN A 72 45.35 -17.21 4.70
C GLN A 72 46.42 -17.95 5.51
N GLU A 73 47.68 -17.51 5.45
CA GLU A 73 48.81 -18.16 6.13
C GLU A 73 48.99 -17.63 7.57
N GLU A 74 48.46 -16.43 7.90
CA GLU A 74 48.63 -15.78 9.20
C GLU A 74 47.46 -15.97 10.14
N MET A 75 46.28 -16.34 9.61
CA MET A 75 45.04 -16.48 10.39
C MET A 75 44.97 -17.82 11.09
N SER A 76 44.52 -17.78 12.35
CA SER A 76 44.13 -19.01 13.06
C SER A 76 42.93 -19.66 12.39
N GLU A 77 42.79 -20.99 12.54
CA GLU A 77 41.65 -21.75 12.01
C GLU A 77 40.30 -21.19 12.51
N VAL A 78 40.24 -20.73 13.77
CA VAL A 78 39.03 -20.17 14.40
C VAL A 78 38.66 -18.84 13.71
N GLU A 79 39.63 -17.97 13.45
CA GLU A 79 39.41 -16.69 12.76
C GLU A 79 38.92 -16.95 11.33
N ARG A 80 39.51 -17.87 10.63
CA ARG A 80 39.10 -18.26 9.27
C ARG A 80 37.65 -18.72 9.26
N GLN A 81 37.28 -19.64 10.14
CA GLN A 81 35.89 -20.12 10.28
C GLN A 81 34.90 -18.99 10.60
N LEU A 82 35.28 -18.02 11.44
CA LEU A 82 34.44 -16.86 11.76
C LEU A 82 34.19 -15.98 10.51
N TYR A 83 35.22 -15.71 9.73
CA TYR A 83 35.08 -14.90 8.51
C TYR A 83 34.25 -15.63 7.46
N GLU A 84 34.44 -16.94 7.27
CA GLU A 84 33.63 -17.75 6.36
C GLU A 84 32.15 -17.81 6.79
N ALA A 85 31.89 -18.00 8.08
CA ALA A 85 30.53 -17.97 8.63
C ALA A 85 29.85 -16.62 8.44
N ARG A 86 30.58 -15.52 8.64
CA ARG A 86 30.08 -14.17 8.43
C ARG A 86 29.72 -13.91 6.97
N LYS A 87 30.60 -14.34 6.04
CA LYS A 87 30.36 -14.23 4.60
C LYS A 87 29.10 -15.01 4.20
N LEU A 88 28.98 -16.26 4.65
CA LEU A 88 27.83 -17.11 4.35
C LEU A 88 26.52 -16.49 4.87
N MET A 89 26.55 -15.92 6.07
CA MET A 89 25.39 -15.24 6.64
C MET A 89 24.91 -14.07 5.76
N LEU A 90 25.82 -13.24 5.29
CA LEU A 90 25.49 -12.11 4.38
C LEU A 90 24.93 -12.58 3.03
N GLU A 91 25.49 -13.66 2.48
CA GLU A 91 24.99 -14.27 1.24
C GLU A 91 23.57 -14.83 1.41
N MET A 92 23.28 -15.46 2.56
CA MET A 92 21.95 -15.96 2.88
C MET A 92 20.94 -14.80 3.07
N GLU A 93 21.32 -13.73 3.77
CA GLU A 93 20.48 -12.54 3.90
C GLU A 93 20.12 -11.92 2.54
N ASN A 94 21.10 -11.76 1.65
CA ASN A 94 20.86 -11.25 0.31
C ASN A 94 19.88 -12.14 -0.49
N ARG A 95 20.05 -13.46 -0.41
CA ARG A 95 19.16 -14.42 -1.07
C ARG A 95 17.73 -14.29 -0.53
N GLN A 96 17.55 -14.24 0.79
CA GLN A 96 16.23 -14.08 1.40
C GLN A 96 15.53 -12.79 0.98
N ILE A 97 16.27 -11.67 0.90
CA ILE A 97 15.72 -10.39 0.44
C ILE A 97 15.26 -10.52 -1.01
N PHE A 98 16.06 -11.12 -1.87
CA PHE A 98 15.74 -11.29 -3.29
C PHE A 98 14.52 -12.20 -3.52
N GLU A 99 14.47 -13.34 -2.84
CA GLU A 99 13.34 -14.28 -2.90
C GLU A 99 12.05 -13.63 -2.38
N LYS A 100 12.11 -12.91 -1.26
CA LYS A 100 10.96 -12.20 -0.68
C LYS A 100 10.42 -11.13 -1.64
N GLN A 101 11.29 -10.36 -2.28
CA GLN A 101 10.87 -9.33 -3.25
C GLN A 101 10.21 -9.96 -4.48
N GLY A 102 10.79 -11.03 -5.03
CA GLY A 102 10.23 -11.75 -6.17
C GLY A 102 8.86 -12.35 -5.86
N THR A 103 8.72 -12.95 -4.69
CA THR A 103 7.46 -13.57 -4.24
C THR A 103 6.36 -12.52 -4.07
N ILE A 104 6.65 -11.39 -3.41
CA ILE A 104 5.66 -10.31 -3.22
C ILE A 104 5.19 -9.76 -4.57
N LEU A 105 6.10 -9.55 -5.52
CA LEU A 105 5.75 -9.02 -6.84
C LEU A 105 4.82 -9.97 -7.62
N LEU A 106 5.06 -11.28 -7.55
CA LEU A 106 4.20 -12.28 -8.17
C LEU A 106 2.82 -12.32 -7.50
N LEU A 107 2.76 -12.35 -6.18
CA LEU A 107 1.51 -12.38 -5.42
C LEU A 107 0.68 -11.10 -5.66
N GLU A 108 1.30 -9.93 -5.70
CA GLU A 108 0.60 -8.67 -6.06
C GLU A 108 0.02 -8.74 -7.48
N LYS A 109 0.74 -9.31 -8.43
CA LYS A 109 0.25 -9.49 -9.80
C LYS A 109 -0.98 -10.42 -9.84
N ASP A 110 -0.90 -11.54 -9.14
CA ASP A 110 -2.00 -12.51 -9.07
C ASP A 110 -3.22 -11.92 -8.35
N PHE A 111 -3.01 -11.17 -7.27
CA PHE A 111 -4.06 -10.43 -6.58
C PHE A 111 -4.76 -9.43 -7.51
N HIS A 112 -4.01 -8.63 -8.26
CA HIS A 112 -4.58 -7.67 -9.22
C HIS A 112 -5.34 -8.32 -10.37
N ASN A 113 -5.02 -9.58 -10.71
CA ASN A 113 -5.69 -10.36 -11.74
C ASN A 113 -6.87 -11.20 -11.19
N SER A 114 -7.07 -11.22 -9.87
CA SER A 114 -8.19 -11.97 -9.28
C SER A 114 -9.54 -11.39 -9.67
N SER A 115 -10.54 -12.28 -9.80
CA SER A 115 -11.90 -11.91 -10.18
C SER A 115 -12.50 -10.87 -9.23
N ILE A 116 -12.30 -11.05 -7.94
CA ILE A 116 -12.83 -10.16 -6.91
C ILE A 116 -12.17 -8.77 -6.97
N TYR A 117 -10.85 -8.69 -7.17
CA TYR A 117 -10.14 -7.41 -7.32
C TYR A 117 -10.65 -6.63 -8.54
N ILE A 118 -10.75 -7.32 -9.70
CA ILE A 118 -11.22 -6.72 -10.96
C ILE A 118 -12.66 -6.24 -10.80
N ARG A 119 -13.53 -7.04 -10.20
CA ARG A 119 -14.94 -6.70 -9.99
C ARG A 119 -15.08 -5.50 -9.05
N ILE A 120 -14.39 -5.49 -7.92
CA ILE A 120 -14.40 -4.35 -6.99
C ILE A 120 -13.92 -3.06 -7.68
N HIS A 121 -12.98 -3.10 -8.61
CA HIS A 121 -12.50 -1.89 -9.28
C HIS A 121 -13.40 -1.43 -10.43
N ARG A 122 -14.06 -2.34 -11.12
CA ARG A 122 -14.87 -2.03 -12.32
C ARG A 122 -16.31 -1.65 -12.02
N GLU A 123 -16.96 -2.36 -11.11
CA GLU A 123 -18.37 -2.15 -10.81
C GLU A 123 -18.54 -0.98 -9.84
N ASP A 124 -19.39 0.01 -10.20
CA ASP A 124 -19.64 1.16 -9.34
C ASP A 124 -20.56 0.82 -8.17
N ASP A 125 -21.55 -0.08 -8.39
CA ASP A 125 -22.59 -0.47 -7.42
C ASP A 125 -22.35 -1.86 -6.86
N ILE A 126 -21.12 -2.16 -6.45
CA ILE A 126 -20.76 -3.47 -5.89
C ILE A 126 -21.14 -3.59 -4.43
N GLN A 127 -21.78 -4.70 -4.08
CA GLN A 127 -21.94 -5.19 -2.71
C GLN A 127 -21.21 -6.50 -2.55
N LEU A 128 -20.53 -6.68 -1.43
CA LEU A 128 -19.79 -7.90 -1.13
C LEU A 128 -20.61 -8.78 -0.17
N SER A 129 -20.83 -10.02 -0.57
CA SER A 129 -21.39 -11.07 0.29
C SER A 129 -20.38 -11.48 1.38
N PRO A 130 -20.82 -12.15 2.45
CA PRO A 130 -19.91 -12.68 3.47
C PRO A 130 -18.83 -13.61 2.92
N SER A 131 -19.16 -14.44 1.91
CA SER A 131 -18.18 -15.30 1.25
C SER A 131 -17.13 -14.54 0.45
N GLU A 132 -17.51 -13.43 -0.16
CA GLU A 132 -16.58 -12.57 -0.90
C GLU A 132 -15.66 -11.74 0.02
N TRP A 133 -16.13 -11.38 1.20
CA TRP A 133 -15.28 -10.80 2.24
C TRP A 133 -14.23 -11.81 2.73
N GLU A 134 -14.61 -13.07 2.88
CA GLU A 134 -13.68 -14.13 3.25
C GLU A 134 -12.66 -14.41 2.13
N GLU A 135 -13.10 -14.45 0.86
CA GLU A 135 -12.20 -14.56 -0.29
C GLU A 135 -11.20 -13.39 -0.32
N LEU A 136 -11.68 -12.16 -0.11
CA LEU A 136 -10.82 -10.98 -0.09
C LEU A 136 -9.81 -11.02 1.06
N HIS A 137 -10.22 -11.47 2.25
CA HIS A 137 -9.34 -11.68 3.40
C HIS A 137 -8.21 -12.65 3.05
N GLN A 138 -8.53 -13.82 2.52
CA GLN A 138 -7.55 -14.83 2.14
C GLN A 138 -6.57 -14.33 1.09
N LEU A 139 -7.06 -13.63 0.07
CA LEU A 139 -6.21 -13.04 -0.97
C LEU A 139 -5.29 -11.94 -0.44
N ILE A 140 -5.78 -11.09 0.44
CA ILE A 140 -4.95 -10.02 1.06
C ILE A 140 -3.88 -10.63 1.94
N ASP A 141 -4.22 -11.60 2.81
CA ASP A 141 -3.26 -12.24 3.69
C ASP A 141 -2.25 -13.13 2.95
N ALA A 142 -2.63 -13.71 1.81
CA ALA A 142 -1.71 -14.42 0.91
C ALA A 142 -0.75 -13.46 0.20
N THR A 143 -1.23 -12.29 -0.21
CA THR A 143 -0.43 -11.29 -0.94
C THR A 143 0.48 -10.48 -0.02
N TYR A 144 -0.05 -10.09 1.14
CA TYR A 144 0.65 -9.30 2.16
C TYR A 144 0.73 -10.13 3.45
N PRO A 145 1.79 -10.94 3.62
CA PRO A 145 1.84 -11.94 4.67
C PRO A 145 1.46 -11.42 6.05
N ASP A 146 0.51 -12.12 6.67
CA ASP A 146 0.04 -11.84 8.04
C ASP A 146 -0.58 -10.43 8.23
N PHE A 147 -1.09 -9.82 7.15
CA PHE A 147 -1.63 -8.44 7.17
C PHE A 147 -2.70 -8.27 8.23
N THR A 148 -3.70 -9.15 8.26
CA THR A 148 -4.81 -9.12 9.21
C THR A 148 -4.33 -9.31 10.65
N ASN A 149 -3.48 -10.31 10.90
CA ASN A 149 -2.96 -10.57 12.25
C ASN A 149 -2.03 -9.44 12.73
N ARG A 150 -1.28 -8.80 11.83
CA ARG A 150 -0.48 -7.62 12.18
C ARG A 150 -1.36 -6.45 12.60
N LEU A 151 -2.49 -6.20 11.92
CA LEU A 151 -3.47 -5.19 12.33
C LEU A 151 -4.05 -5.48 13.71
N ILE A 152 -4.42 -6.75 13.96
CA ILE A 152 -4.96 -7.20 15.26
C ILE A 152 -3.90 -7.06 16.37
N ARG A 153 -2.64 -7.41 16.12
CA ARG A 153 -1.55 -7.21 17.10
C ARG A 153 -1.31 -5.75 17.41
N LEU A 154 -1.43 -4.88 16.39
CA LEU A 154 -1.26 -3.43 16.55
C LEU A 154 -2.41 -2.80 17.34
N TYR A 155 -3.64 -3.26 17.11
CA TYR A 155 -4.83 -2.82 17.83
C TYR A 155 -5.78 -4.00 18.08
N PRO A 156 -5.66 -4.71 19.24
CA PRO A 156 -6.44 -5.91 19.52
C PRO A 156 -7.97 -5.71 19.58
N GLN A 157 -8.43 -4.48 19.71
CA GLN A 157 -9.86 -4.13 19.76
C GLN A 157 -10.38 -3.66 18.38
N ILE A 158 -9.66 -3.91 17.30
CA ILE A 158 -10.11 -3.57 15.94
C ILE A 158 -11.34 -4.40 15.57
N SER A 159 -12.38 -3.74 15.06
CA SER A 159 -13.58 -4.44 14.61
C SER A 159 -13.40 -5.02 13.19
N ILE A 160 -14.27 -5.97 12.83
CA ILE A 160 -14.28 -6.56 11.48
C ILE A 160 -14.50 -5.48 10.41
N GLU A 161 -15.42 -4.55 10.66
CA GLU A 161 -15.68 -3.44 9.73
C GLU A 161 -14.47 -2.51 9.58
N GLU A 162 -13.72 -2.28 10.66
CA GLU A 162 -12.48 -1.52 10.62
C GLU A 162 -11.39 -2.25 9.83
N ILE A 163 -11.30 -3.57 9.94
CA ILE A 163 -10.41 -4.41 9.11
C ILE A 163 -10.81 -4.34 7.64
N HIS A 164 -12.10 -4.46 7.34
CA HIS A 164 -12.60 -4.33 5.96
C HIS A 164 -12.24 -2.96 5.36
N ILE A 165 -12.34 -1.89 6.11
CA ILE A 165 -11.88 -0.55 5.66
C ILE A 165 -10.36 -0.57 5.36
N CYS A 166 -9.56 -1.23 6.21
CA CYS A 166 -8.11 -1.38 5.95
C CYS A 166 -7.83 -2.15 4.64
N TYR A 167 -8.58 -3.21 4.34
CA TYR A 167 -8.47 -3.95 3.08
C TYR A 167 -8.76 -3.05 1.88
N LEU A 168 -9.88 -2.34 1.91
CA LEU A 168 -10.29 -1.46 0.81
C LEU A 168 -9.32 -0.28 0.62
N VAL A 169 -8.71 0.22 1.71
CA VAL A 169 -7.64 1.23 1.64
C VAL A 169 -6.36 0.62 1.08
N LYS A 170 -5.99 -0.61 1.46
CA LYS A 170 -4.84 -1.34 0.88
C LYS A 170 -4.99 -1.53 -0.63
N MET A 171 -6.23 -1.80 -1.10
CA MET A 171 -6.59 -1.84 -2.52
C MET A 171 -6.65 -0.47 -3.19
N GLN A 172 -6.40 0.63 -2.47
CA GLN A 172 -6.38 2.01 -2.99
C GLN A 172 -7.72 2.50 -3.53
N LEU A 173 -8.83 2.00 -3.03
CA LEU A 173 -10.15 2.45 -3.46
C LEU A 173 -10.43 3.90 -3.03
N SER A 174 -11.24 4.59 -3.82
CA SER A 174 -11.70 5.93 -3.49
C SER A 174 -12.60 5.92 -2.23
N ILE A 175 -12.60 7.03 -1.46
CA ILE A 175 -13.45 7.16 -0.26
C ILE A 175 -14.93 6.93 -0.60
N LYS A 176 -15.39 7.39 -1.76
CA LYS A 176 -16.78 7.20 -2.23
C LYS A 176 -17.09 5.71 -2.41
N LYS A 177 -16.17 4.96 -3.04
CA LYS A 177 -16.35 3.53 -3.27
C LYS A 177 -16.30 2.72 -1.98
N ILE A 178 -15.38 3.06 -1.06
CA ILE A 178 -15.34 2.46 0.28
C ILE A 178 -16.65 2.73 1.03
N ALA A 179 -17.16 3.96 1.00
CA ALA A 179 -18.41 4.34 1.63
C ALA A 179 -19.60 3.52 1.09
N PHE A 180 -19.63 3.32 -0.23
CA PHE A 180 -20.66 2.52 -0.88
C PHE A 180 -20.59 1.05 -0.45
N ILE A 181 -19.42 0.41 -0.56
CA ILE A 181 -19.21 -1.00 -0.19
C ILE A 181 -19.51 -1.26 1.29
N MET A 182 -19.15 -0.32 2.16
CA MET A 182 -19.35 -0.42 3.61
C MET A 182 -20.73 0.06 4.09
N HIS A 183 -21.60 0.52 3.19
CA HIS A 183 -22.92 1.11 3.52
C HIS A 183 -22.87 2.23 4.55
N ILE A 184 -21.83 3.08 4.50
CA ILE A 184 -21.67 4.24 5.38
C ILE A 184 -21.40 5.51 4.56
N THR A 185 -21.44 6.68 5.22
CA THR A 185 -21.16 7.94 4.55
C THR A 185 -19.64 8.12 4.28
N SER A 186 -19.29 8.89 3.26
CA SER A 186 -17.88 9.26 2.99
C SER A 186 -17.24 9.98 4.19
N SER A 187 -18.02 10.73 4.96
CA SER A 187 -17.59 11.33 6.23
C SER A 187 -17.29 10.27 7.28
N GLY A 188 -18.14 9.23 7.38
CA GLY A 188 -17.94 8.08 8.27
C GLY A 188 -16.64 7.33 7.97
N VAL A 189 -16.37 7.05 6.68
CA VAL A 189 -15.09 6.46 6.25
C VAL A 189 -13.91 7.33 6.68
N SER A 190 -13.99 8.65 6.43
CA SER A 190 -12.91 9.58 6.78
C SER A 190 -12.68 9.67 8.29
N GLN A 191 -13.75 9.63 9.10
CA GLN A 191 -13.65 9.60 10.56
C GLN A 191 -13.04 8.30 11.07
N CYS A 192 -13.48 7.14 10.53
CA CYS A 192 -12.91 5.84 10.86
C CYS A 192 -11.40 5.80 10.59
N ARG A 193 -10.96 6.21 9.40
CA ARG A 193 -9.53 6.26 9.02
C ARG A 193 -8.71 7.15 9.94
N ARG A 194 -9.21 8.34 10.30
CA ARG A 194 -8.53 9.24 11.26
C ARG A 194 -8.40 8.61 12.64
N ARG A 195 -9.49 7.97 13.13
CA ARG A 195 -9.50 7.30 14.41
C ARG A 195 -8.53 6.13 14.45
N LEU A 196 -8.52 5.28 13.41
CA LEU A 196 -7.61 4.16 13.29
C LEU A 196 -6.15 4.61 13.23
N TYR A 197 -5.84 5.68 12.48
CA TYR A 197 -4.48 6.22 12.45
C TYR A 197 -3.97 6.57 13.85
N LYS A 198 -4.79 7.30 14.63
CA LYS A 198 -4.45 7.63 16.02
C LYS A 198 -4.28 6.39 16.90
N LYS A 199 -5.13 5.36 16.71
CA LYS A 199 -5.05 4.10 17.47
C LYS A 199 -3.80 3.29 17.14
N PHE A 200 -3.39 3.27 15.88
CA PHE A 200 -2.23 2.52 15.41
C PHE A 200 -0.89 3.19 15.75
N THR A 201 -0.83 4.52 15.72
CA THR A 201 0.43 5.26 15.82
C THR A 201 0.57 6.12 17.06
N GLY A 202 -0.54 6.39 17.76
CA GLY A 202 -0.59 7.38 18.84
C GLY A 202 -0.54 8.83 18.37
N GLU A 203 -0.33 9.07 17.05
CA GLU A 203 -0.23 10.42 16.48
C GLU A 203 -1.59 11.09 16.27
N PRO A 204 -1.62 12.42 16.09
CA PRO A 204 -2.85 13.14 15.75
C PRO A 204 -3.53 12.59 14.51
N GLN A 205 -4.86 12.63 14.51
CA GLN A 205 -5.73 12.09 13.46
C GLN A 205 -5.42 12.68 12.08
N ASN A 206 -5.05 11.85 11.11
CA ASN A 206 -4.76 12.25 9.73
C ASN A 206 -5.13 11.15 8.72
N THR A 207 -5.96 11.49 7.72
CA THR A 207 -6.41 10.53 6.69
C THR A 207 -5.35 10.21 5.64
N GLU A 208 -4.53 11.20 5.27
CA GLU A 208 -3.48 10.98 4.25
C GLU A 208 -2.33 10.14 4.80
N LYS A 209 -1.98 10.35 6.07
CA LYS A 209 -1.00 9.53 6.78
C LYS A 209 -1.52 8.11 7.00
N PHE A 210 -2.83 7.93 7.26
CA PHE A 210 -3.43 6.60 7.37
C PHE A 210 -3.30 5.82 6.06
N ASP A 211 -3.64 6.43 4.91
CA ASP A 211 -3.55 5.75 3.62
C ASP A 211 -2.12 5.29 3.33
N ARG A 212 -1.14 6.15 3.63
CA ARG A 212 0.27 5.80 3.50
C ARG A 212 0.67 4.69 4.47
N PHE A 213 0.26 4.80 5.73
CA PHE A 213 0.53 3.79 6.74
C PHE A 213 0.03 2.41 6.29
N ILE A 214 -1.23 2.31 5.83
CA ILE A 214 -1.80 1.04 5.33
C ILE A 214 -1.13 0.58 4.03
N ALA A 215 -0.72 1.48 3.15
CA ALA A 215 -0.01 1.13 1.93
C ALA A 215 1.36 0.49 2.22
N ASP A 216 2.07 0.99 3.23
CA ASP A 216 3.40 0.52 3.65
C ASP A 216 3.31 -0.68 4.62
N PHE A 217 2.14 -0.88 5.23
CA PHE A 217 1.85 -1.94 6.19
C PHE A 217 1.65 -3.25 5.44
#